data_486fc27ae4306f25ff56f110c1a47e37
#
_entry.id   486fc27ae4306f25ff56f110c1a47e37
#
_cell.length_a   1.000
_cell.length_b   1.000
_cell.length_c   1.000
_cell.angle_alpha   90.00
_cell.angle_beta   90.00
_cell.angle_gamma   90.00
#
_symmetry.space_group_name_H-M   'P 1'
#
loop_
_entity.id
_entity.type
_entity.pdbx_description
1 polymer ?
#
loop_
_entity_poly.entity_id
_entity_poly.type
_entity_poly.pdbx_seq_one_letter_code
_entity_poly.pdbx_strand_id
1 'polypeptide(L)'
;IYASPAVVQMSDTSIEEFTPAITHRLTFVGSGDHYPNLDAITWFCKEVAPYLHKQGFSFDFRVAGRWDCSHIVRLSSVCPEIKFVGYVEDLSDFLKGSIALVPIRIGSGLRMKILDAVSLGIPFVTTSKGVEGISFNDNEECLKADTAMDFADAIIRLANDSNMQCR
;
A
#
# COMPACT_ATOMS: atom_id res chain seq x y z
N ILE A 1 10.73 21.62 -21.75
CA ILE A 1 9.77 20.52 -21.80
C ILE A 1 8.94 20.67 -20.53
N TYR A 2 7.70 21.19 -20.68
CA TYR A 2 6.77 21.30 -19.56
C TYR A 2 6.15 19.91 -19.34
N ALA A 3 6.44 19.28 -18.21
CA ALA A 3 5.68 18.13 -17.77
C ALA A 3 4.29 18.63 -17.34
N SER A 4 3.25 18.22 -18.06
CA SER A 4 1.88 18.48 -17.65
C SER A 4 1.61 17.67 -16.37
N PRO A 5 1.14 18.29 -15.26
CA PRO A 5 0.76 17.54 -14.10
C PRO A 5 -0.38 16.58 -14.46
N ALA A 6 -0.32 15.35 -14.00
CA ALA A 6 -1.42 14.42 -14.12
C ALA A 6 -2.63 15.02 -13.38
N VAL A 7 -3.67 15.35 -14.10
CA VAL A 7 -4.93 15.84 -13.51
C VAL A 7 -5.71 14.61 -13.06
N VAL A 8 -5.76 14.39 -11.76
CA VAL A 8 -6.68 13.42 -11.18
C VAL A 8 -8.06 14.08 -11.14
N GLN A 9 -8.99 13.61 -11.97
CA GLN A 9 -10.39 14.00 -11.84
C GLN A 9 -10.95 13.35 -10.58
N MET A 10 -11.16 14.16 -9.54
CA MET A 10 -11.98 13.73 -8.42
C MET A 10 -13.41 13.57 -8.92
N SER A 11 -13.90 12.34 -8.98
CA SER A 11 -15.32 12.10 -9.22
C SER A 11 -16.11 12.61 -8.02
N ASP A 12 -17.10 13.45 -8.25
CA ASP A 12 -18.15 13.85 -7.29
C ASP A 12 -19.04 12.64 -6.94
N THR A 13 -18.44 11.55 -6.55
CA THR A 13 -19.17 10.44 -5.95
C THR A 13 -19.34 10.78 -4.48
N SER A 14 -20.60 10.91 -4.07
CA SER A 14 -21.01 10.99 -2.67
C SER A 14 -20.05 10.15 -1.82
N ILE A 15 -19.40 10.82 -0.86
CA ILE A 15 -18.61 10.17 0.19
C ILE A 15 -19.60 9.25 0.90
N GLU A 16 -19.70 7.99 0.48
CA GLU A 16 -20.32 6.96 1.28
C GLU A 16 -19.58 7.01 2.61
N GLU A 17 -20.30 7.18 3.71
CA GLU A 17 -19.73 7.27 5.05
C GLU A 17 -18.72 6.15 5.22
N PHE A 18 -17.43 6.53 5.18
CA PHE A 18 -16.34 5.64 5.52
C PHE A 18 -16.53 5.26 6.98
N THR A 19 -17.03 4.07 7.23
CA THR A 19 -17.10 3.53 8.59
C THR A 19 -15.71 3.03 8.92
N PRO A 20 -14.93 3.74 9.77
CA PRO A 20 -13.61 3.29 10.15
C PRO A 20 -13.77 2.00 10.96
N ALA A 21 -13.42 0.89 10.32
CA ALA A 21 -13.35 -0.41 10.97
C ALA A 21 -11.87 -0.74 11.19
N ILE A 22 -11.56 -1.33 12.35
CA ILE A 22 -10.24 -1.94 12.57
C ILE A 22 -10.01 -2.89 11.40
N THR A 23 -9.11 -2.53 10.49
CA THR A 23 -8.83 -3.34 9.30
C THR A 23 -7.46 -3.98 9.39
N HIS A 24 -7.44 -5.29 9.22
CA HIS A 24 -6.23 -6.08 9.08
C HIS A 24 -5.92 -6.42 7.61
N ARG A 25 -6.72 -5.85 6.68
CA ARG A 25 -6.50 -6.04 5.24
C ARG A 25 -5.46 -5.05 4.76
N LEU A 26 -4.37 -5.57 4.24
CA LEU A 26 -3.31 -4.82 3.57
C LEU A 26 -3.41 -5.06 2.06
N THR A 27 -3.19 -4.02 1.25
CA THR A 27 -3.27 -4.14 -0.21
C THR A 27 -2.06 -3.51 -0.89
N PHE A 28 -1.67 -4.10 -2.01
CA PHE A 28 -0.67 -3.55 -2.90
C PHE A 28 -1.13 -3.70 -4.35
N VAL A 29 -0.91 -2.67 -5.17
CA VAL A 29 -1.23 -2.68 -6.59
C VAL A 29 0.04 -2.53 -7.42
N GLY A 30 0.31 -3.51 -8.27
CA GLY A 30 1.47 -3.48 -9.17
C GLY A 30 1.91 -4.85 -9.67
N SER A 31 2.47 -4.88 -10.88
CA SER A 31 3.01 -6.08 -11.52
C SER A 31 4.40 -6.43 -11.02
N GLY A 32 4.70 -7.72 -10.93
CA GLY A 32 6.02 -8.26 -10.59
C GLY A 32 7.07 -8.07 -11.69
N ASP A 33 6.66 -7.81 -12.93
CA ASP A 33 7.55 -7.49 -14.06
C ASP A 33 8.30 -6.15 -13.85
N HIS A 34 7.76 -5.28 -13.01
CA HIS A 34 8.40 -4.02 -12.67
C HIS A 34 9.25 -4.20 -11.42
N TYR A 35 10.57 -4.16 -11.59
CA TYR A 35 11.54 -4.46 -10.54
C TYR A 35 11.32 -3.70 -9.21
N PRO A 36 10.95 -2.40 -9.18
CA PRO A 36 10.57 -1.71 -7.94
C PRO A 36 9.42 -2.36 -7.17
N ASN A 37 8.45 -2.94 -7.86
CA ASN A 37 7.35 -3.66 -7.21
C ASN A 37 7.84 -4.99 -6.62
N LEU A 38 8.67 -5.71 -7.37
CA LEU A 38 9.27 -6.97 -6.91
C LEU A 38 10.15 -6.76 -5.67
N ASP A 39 10.99 -5.72 -5.68
CA ASP A 39 11.80 -5.30 -4.53
C ASP A 39 10.91 -4.96 -3.33
N ALA A 40 9.89 -4.15 -3.54
CA ALA A 40 8.96 -3.70 -2.49
C ALA A 40 8.28 -4.88 -1.78
N ILE A 41 7.70 -5.82 -2.54
CA ILE A 41 7.02 -6.98 -1.96
C ILE A 41 8.02 -7.96 -1.34
N THR A 42 9.20 -8.12 -1.94
CA THR A 42 10.25 -8.96 -1.36
C THR A 42 10.72 -8.41 -0.01
N TRP A 43 10.92 -7.10 0.08
CA TRP A 43 11.29 -6.43 1.33
C TRP A 43 10.18 -6.56 2.38
N PHE A 44 8.93 -6.31 2.00
CA PHE A 44 7.81 -6.50 2.92
C PHE A 44 7.78 -7.91 3.50
N CYS A 45 7.81 -8.93 2.65
CA CYS A 45 7.74 -10.33 3.10
C CYS A 45 8.93 -10.75 3.98
N LYS A 46 10.14 -10.27 3.68
CA LYS A 46 11.35 -10.70 4.37
C LYS A 46 11.68 -9.90 5.62
N GLU A 47 11.32 -8.63 5.65
CA GLU A 47 11.76 -7.72 6.69
C GLU A 47 10.59 -7.11 7.48
N VAL A 48 9.52 -6.66 6.83
CA VAL A 48 8.38 -6.02 7.51
C VAL A 48 7.46 -7.05 8.18
N ALA A 49 7.03 -8.07 7.45
CA ALA A 49 6.12 -9.09 7.97
C ALA A 49 6.61 -9.78 9.25
N PRO A 50 7.92 -10.11 9.40
CA PRO A 50 8.44 -10.64 10.67
C PRO A 50 8.28 -9.70 11.87
N TYR A 51 8.34 -8.37 11.67
CA TYR A 51 8.06 -7.41 12.75
C TYR A 51 6.57 -7.39 13.12
N LEU A 52 5.68 -7.44 12.13
CA LEU A 52 4.23 -7.56 12.38
C LEU A 52 3.91 -8.81 13.20
N HIS A 53 4.48 -9.96 12.84
CA HIS A 53 4.33 -11.22 13.59
C HIS A 53 4.87 -11.11 15.02
N LYS A 54 6.03 -10.50 15.20
CA LYS A 54 6.63 -10.29 16.53
C LYS A 54 5.75 -9.44 17.43
N GLN A 55 5.00 -8.50 16.87
CA GLN A 55 4.02 -7.66 17.59
C GLN A 55 2.66 -8.35 17.76
N GLY A 56 2.50 -9.59 17.30
CA GLY A 56 1.22 -10.30 17.36
C GLY A 56 0.16 -9.77 16.41
N PHE A 57 0.55 -8.96 15.42
CA PHE A 57 -0.38 -8.39 14.44
C PHE A 57 -0.66 -9.40 13.32
N SER A 58 -1.90 -9.88 13.24
CA SER A 58 -2.35 -10.73 12.14
C SER A 58 -2.88 -9.86 10.99
N PHE A 59 -2.61 -10.24 9.74
CA PHE A 59 -3.02 -9.47 8.57
C PHE A 59 -3.37 -10.37 7.38
N ASP A 60 -4.16 -9.84 6.44
CA ASP A 60 -4.47 -10.44 5.13
C ASP A 60 -3.87 -9.52 4.06
N PHE A 61 -2.76 -9.93 3.44
CA PHE A 61 -2.04 -9.09 2.47
C PHE A 61 -2.38 -9.50 1.05
N ARG A 62 -3.09 -8.65 0.32
CA ARG A 62 -3.54 -8.88 -1.06
C ARG A 62 -2.75 -8.06 -2.06
N VAL A 63 -2.23 -8.73 -3.08
CA VAL A 63 -1.41 -8.12 -4.13
C VAL A 63 -2.12 -8.26 -5.47
N ALA A 64 -2.54 -7.13 -6.04
CA ALA A 64 -3.15 -7.06 -7.37
C ALA A 64 -2.08 -6.75 -8.43
N GLY A 65 -2.25 -7.34 -9.61
CA GLY A 65 -1.36 -7.22 -10.76
C GLY A 65 -0.87 -8.57 -11.26
N ARG A 66 -0.15 -8.54 -12.38
CA ARG A 66 0.43 -9.76 -12.96
C ARG A 66 1.74 -10.13 -12.26
N TRP A 67 1.85 -11.38 -11.81
CA TRP A 67 3.04 -11.93 -11.15
C TRP A 67 3.37 -13.31 -11.71
N ASP A 68 4.67 -13.58 -11.92
CA ASP A 68 5.12 -14.90 -12.33
C ASP A 68 4.97 -15.93 -11.23
N CYS A 69 4.63 -17.16 -11.61
CA CYS A 69 4.45 -18.28 -10.68
C CYS A 69 5.67 -18.49 -9.77
N SER A 70 6.89 -18.30 -10.29
CA SER A 70 8.13 -18.43 -9.51
C SER A 70 8.22 -17.41 -8.38
N HIS A 71 7.80 -16.16 -8.63
CA HIS A 71 7.75 -15.10 -7.61
C HIS A 71 6.64 -15.40 -6.59
N ILE A 72 5.46 -15.81 -7.05
CA ILE A 72 4.33 -16.18 -6.19
C ILE A 72 4.75 -17.28 -5.21
N VAL A 73 5.25 -18.41 -5.71
CA VAL A 73 5.68 -19.54 -4.88
C VAL A 73 6.73 -19.12 -3.85
N ARG A 74 7.76 -18.39 -4.29
CA ARG A 74 8.85 -17.93 -3.42
C ARG A 74 8.38 -16.98 -2.33
N LEU A 75 7.52 -16.01 -2.68
CA LEU A 75 7.06 -14.99 -1.72
C LEU A 75 6.04 -15.57 -0.76
N SER A 76 5.12 -16.43 -1.21
CA SER A 76 4.15 -17.11 -0.35
C SER A 76 4.80 -18.11 0.61
N SER A 77 5.97 -18.66 0.26
CA SER A 77 6.70 -19.53 1.20
C SER A 77 7.37 -18.76 2.35
N VAL A 78 7.62 -17.46 2.16
CA VAL A 78 8.25 -16.58 3.19
C VAL A 78 7.19 -15.84 4.00
N CYS A 79 6.08 -15.45 3.37
CA CYS A 79 4.96 -14.74 3.97
C CYS A 79 3.66 -15.44 3.58
N PRO A 80 3.16 -16.41 4.38
CA PRO A 80 1.96 -17.17 4.05
C PRO A 80 0.68 -16.34 3.95
N GLU A 81 0.65 -15.16 4.56
CA GLU A 81 -0.48 -14.23 4.57
C GLU A 81 -0.65 -13.49 3.23
N ILE A 82 0.38 -13.53 2.35
CA ILE A 82 0.30 -12.87 1.06
C ILE A 82 -0.55 -13.66 0.06
N LYS A 83 -1.46 -12.97 -0.60
CA LYS A 83 -2.34 -13.52 -1.63
C LYS A 83 -2.23 -12.71 -2.91
N PHE A 84 -1.79 -13.35 -3.98
CA PHE A 84 -1.74 -12.74 -5.30
C PHE A 84 -3.10 -12.96 -5.99
N VAL A 85 -3.85 -11.89 -6.19
CA VAL A 85 -5.21 -11.96 -6.72
C VAL A 85 -5.30 -11.78 -8.25
N GLY A 86 -4.15 -11.51 -8.90
CA GLY A 86 -4.12 -11.28 -10.34
C GLY A 86 -4.60 -9.86 -10.72
N TYR A 87 -5.11 -9.70 -11.93
CA TYR A 87 -5.67 -8.45 -12.39
C TYR A 87 -7.03 -8.19 -11.73
N VAL A 88 -7.28 -6.96 -11.31
CA VAL A 88 -8.55 -6.50 -10.75
C VAL A 88 -9.16 -5.46 -11.70
N GLU A 89 -10.45 -5.61 -12.01
CA GLU A 89 -11.17 -4.70 -12.89
C GLU A 89 -11.58 -3.43 -12.15
N ASP A 90 -12.08 -3.59 -10.92
CA ASP A 90 -12.48 -2.48 -10.05
C ASP A 90 -11.47 -2.29 -8.92
N LEU A 91 -10.66 -1.25 -9.08
CA LEU A 91 -9.64 -0.89 -8.09
C LEU A 91 -10.26 -0.32 -6.81
N SER A 92 -11.39 0.38 -6.91
CA SER A 92 -12.08 0.94 -5.76
C SER A 92 -12.60 -0.16 -4.84
N ASP A 93 -13.26 -1.17 -5.42
CA ASP A 93 -13.74 -2.33 -4.63
C ASP A 93 -12.60 -3.13 -4.01
N PHE A 94 -11.50 -3.30 -4.77
CA PHE A 94 -10.32 -4.00 -4.25
C PHE A 94 -9.68 -3.29 -3.05
N LEU A 95 -9.58 -1.96 -3.07
CA LEU A 95 -8.94 -1.15 -2.03
C LEU A 95 -9.88 -0.82 -0.86
N LYS A 96 -11.19 -0.87 -1.05
CA LYS A 96 -12.19 -0.51 -0.04
C LYS A 96 -11.99 -1.30 1.27
N GLY A 97 -11.90 -0.55 2.39
CA GLY A 97 -11.73 -1.13 3.72
C GLY A 97 -10.36 -1.78 3.95
N SER A 98 -9.33 -1.35 3.24
CA SER A 98 -7.95 -1.80 3.43
C SER A 98 -7.00 -0.64 3.76
N ILE A 99 -5.78 -0.99 4.14
CA ILE A 99 -4.63 -0.08 4.17
C ILE A 99 -3.80 -0.36 2.92
N ALA A 100 -3.63 0.64 2.06
CA ALA A 100 -2.79 0.52 0.90
C ALA A 100 -1.30 0.63 1.28
N LEU A 101 -0.49 -0.29 0.80
CA LEU A 101 0.95 -0.28 1.06
C LEU A 101 1.71 0.18 -0.18
N VAL A 102 2.64 1.12 0.01
CA VAL A 102 3.53 1.59 -1.05
C VAL A 102 4.99 1.49 -0.58
N PRO A 103 5.50 0.27 -0.32
CA PRO A 103 6.83 0.04 0.23
C PRO A 103 7.93 0.16 -0.85
N ILE A 104 7.85 1.16 -1.72
CA ILE A 104 8.76 1.38 -2.83
C ILE A 104 10.03 2.03 -2.33
N ARG A 105 11.19 1.37 -2.51
CA ARG A 105 12.50 1.84 -2.05
C ARG A 105 13.42 2.29 -3.19
N ILE A 106 13.10 1.89 -4.42
CA ILE A 106 13.91 2.15 -5.62
C ILE A 106 13.04 2.59 -6.79
N GLY A 107 13.67 3.16 -7.81
CA GLY A 107 13.01 3.68 -9.00
C GLY A 107 12.72 5.18 -8.90
N SER A 108 12.21 5.77 -9.97
CA SER A 108 11.87 7.19 -10.10
C SER A 108 10.48 7.37 -10.70
N GLY A 109 9.93 8.58 -10.62
CA GLY A 109 8.64 8.97 -11.18
C GLY A 109 7.47 8.84 -10.22
N LEU A 110 6.33 9.42 -10.61
CA LEU A 110 5.10 9.44 -9.84
C LEU A 110 4.54 8.03 -9.63
N ARG A 111 4.09 7.76 -8.43
CA ARG A 111 3.48 6.49 -8.04
C ARG A 111 1.96 6.58 -8.19
N MET A 112 1.43 6.19 -9.35
CA MET A 112 -0.01 6.21 -9.62
C MET A 112 -0.83 5.56 -8.51
N LYS A 113 -0.32 4.47 -7.92
CA LYS A 113 -0.97 3.78 -6.79
C LYS A 113 -1.22 4.65 -5.55
N ILE A 114 -0.41 5.71 -5.34
CA ILE A 114 -0.65 6.70 -4.28
C ILE A 114 -1.79 7.62 -4.69
N LEU A 115 -1.78 8.10 -5.93
CA LEU A 115 -2.85 8.95 -6.45
C LEU A 115 -4.19 8.20 -6.45
N ASP A 116 -4.18 6.92 -6.80
CA ASP A 116 -5.36 6.06 -6.73
C ASP A 116 -5.88 5.95 -5.29
N ALA A 117 -4.99 5.65 -4.31
CA ALA A 117 -5.37 5.56 -2.90
C ALA A 117 -5.96 6.89 -2.39
N VAL A 118 -5.31 8.03 -2.67
CA VAL A 118 -5.78 9.37 -2.27
C VAL A 118 -7.12 9.70 -2.91
N SER A 119 -7.30 9.45 -4.21
CA SER A 119 -8.54 9.75 -4.92
C SER A 119 -9.74 8.95 -4.41
N LEU A 120 -9.48 7.79 -3.81
CA LEU A 120 -10.48 6.90 -3.24
C LEU A 120 -10.62 7.04 -1.71
N GLY A 121 -9.86 7.96 -1.09
CA GLY A 121 -9.86 8.12 0.37
C GLY A 121 -9.34 6.89 1.14
N ILE A 122 -8.46 6.11 0.53
CA ILE A 122 -7.89 4.90 1.14
C ILE A 122 -6.65 5.27 1.95
N PRO A 123 -6.60 4.95 3.26
CA PRO A 123 -5.43 5.19 4.08
C PRO A 123 -4.23 4.40 3.57
N PHE A 124 -3.03 4.99 3.61
CA PHE A 124 -1.84 4.31 3.10
C PHE A 124 -0.58 4.53 3.94
N VAL A 125 0.30 3.54 3.88
CA VAL A 125 1.66 3.60 4.43
C VAL A 125 2.66 3.54 3.28
N THR A 126 3.65 4.41 3.31
CA THR A 126 4.62 4.54 2.23
C THR A 126 6.05 4.76 2.76
N THR A 127 7.02 4.61 1.88
CA THR A 127 8.39 5.08 2.12
C THR A 127 8.57 6.51 1.61
N SER A 128 9.63 7.20 2.04
CA SER A 128 10.01 8.50 1.48
C SER A 128 10.21 8.43 -0.04
N LYS A 129 10.73 7.31 -0.54
CA LYS A 129 10.89 7.05 -1.98
C LYS A 129 9.55 6.81 -2.68
N GLY A 130 8.58 6.25 -1.97
CA GLY A 130 7.23 6.02 -2.50
C GLY A 130 6.51 7.32 -2.84
N VAL A 131 6.66 8.38 -2.05
CA VAL A 131 6.03 9.69 -2.25
C VAL A 131 6.93 10.71 -2.95
N GLU A 132 8.05 10.28 -3.50
CA GLU A 132 8.97 11.17 -4.21
C GLU A 132 8.24 11.94 -5.33
N GLY A 133 8.30 13.26 -5.29
CA GLY A 133 7.65 14.16 -6.25
C GLY A 133 6.19 14.51 -5.92
N ILE A 134 5.68 14.06 -4.77
CA ILE A 134 4.38 14.43 -4.24
C ILE A 134 4.59 15.05 -2.86
N SER A 135 4.02 16.23 -2.62
CA SER A 135 4.10 16.88 -1.31
C SER A 135 3.00 16.35 -0.41
N PHE A 136 3.38 15.53 0.56
CA PHE A 136 2.51 15.09 1.65
C PHE A 136 3.14 15.43 2.99
N ASN A 137 2.31 15.86 3.94
CA ASN A 137 2.71 16.03 5.33
C ASN A 137 2.69 14.69 6.04
N ASP A 138 3.84 14.28 6.59
CA ASP A 138 3.94 13.06 7.36
C ASP A 138 3.11 13.16 8.65
N ASN A 139 2.45 12.07 9.03
CA ASN A 139 1.52 11.94 10.15
C ASN A 139 0.21 12.76 10.05
N GLU A 140 0.00 13.52 9.00
CA GLU A 140 -1.24 14.26 8.74
C GLU A 140 -2.02 13.66 7.56
N GLU A 141 -1.34 13.42 6.44
CA GLU A 141 -1.93 12.96 5.19
C GLU A 141 -1.49 11.55 4.81
N CYS A 142 -0.36 11.09 5.34
CA CYS A 142 0.16 9.73 5.15
C CYS A 142 1.12 9.35 6.29
N LEU A 143 1.40 8.04 6.42
CA LEU A 143 2.49 7.57 7.28
C LEU A 143 3.69 7.18 6.42
N LYS A 144 4.81 7.90 6.64
CA LYS A 144 6.09 7.62 5.96
C LYS A 144 7.03 6.86 6.87
N ALA A 145 7.58 5.76 6.39
CA ALA A 145 8.52 4.95 7.13
C ALA A 145 9.51 4.26 6.18
N ASP A 146 10.80 4.40 6.45
CA ASP A 146 11.87 3.89 5.58
C ASP A 146 12.56 2.65 6.13
N THR A 147 12.38 2.34 7.42
CA THR A 147 12.87 1.10 8.02
C THR A 147 11.75 0.06 8.13
N ALA A 148 12.09 -1.22 8.16
CA ALA A 148 11.11 -2.29 8.27
C ALA A 148 10.34 -2.23 9.60
N MET A 149 11.01 -1.83 10.67
CA MET A 149 10.39 -1.67 11.99
C MET A 149 9.38 -0.51 11.98
N ASP A 150 9.80 0.68 11.55
CA ASP A 150 8.92 1.85 11.51
C ASP A 150 7.75 1.65 10.56
N PHE A 151 7.96 0.92 9.44
CA PHE A 151 6.90 0.60 8.48
C PHE A 151 5.86 -0.36 9.09
N ALA A 152 6.31 -1.35 9.85
CA ALA A 152 5.42 -2.24 10.60
C ALA A 152 4.65 -1.47 11.68
N ASP A 153 5.31 -0.60 12.45
CA ASP A 153 4.67 0.24 13.48
C ASP A 153 3.65 1.21 12.87
N ALA A 154 3.95 1.79 11.70
CA ALA A 154 3.02 2.64 10.95
C ALA A 154 1.76 1.87 10.52
N ILE A 155 1.91 0.63 10.03
CA ILE A 155 0.77 -0.24 9.70
C ILE A 155 -0.09 -0.49 10.94
N ILE A 156 0.53 -0.88 12.07
CA ILE A 156 -0.19 -1.19 13.31
C ILE A 156 -0.93 0.04 13.84
N ARG A 157 -0.28 1.21 13.82
CA ARG A 157 -0.92 2.49 14.21
C ARG A 157 -2.14 2.77 13.37
N LEU A 158 -1.99 2.71 12.05
CA LEU A 158 -3.06 3.02 11.11
C LEU A 158 -4.22 2.00 11.21
N ALA A 159 -3.91 0.73 11.46
CA ALA A 159 -4.92 -0.31 11.63
C ALA A 159 -5.75 -0.13 12.90
N ASN A 160 -5.17 0.42 13.97
CA ASN A 160 -5.81 0.55 15.29
C ASN A 160 -6.40 1.94 15.53
N ASP A 161 -6.11 2.94 14.72
CA ASP A 161 -6.60 4.31 14.89
C ASP A 161 -7.56 4.70 13.77
N SER A 162 -8.86 4.54 14.05
CA SER A 162 -9.91 4.89 13.11
C SER A 162 -9.95 6.39 12.75
N ASN A 163 -9.47 7.28 13.63
CA ASN A 163 -9.40 8.71 13.33
C ASN A 163 -8.27 9.03 12.34
N MET A 164 -7.19 8.26 12.34
CA MET A 164 -6.12 8.40 11.36
C MET A 164 -6.52 7.86 9.98
N GLN A 165 -7.44 6.90 9.92
CA GLN A 165 -7.93 6.36 8.64
C GLN A 165 -8.87 7.33 7.91
N CYS A 166 -9.42 8.32 8.60
CA CYS A 166 -10.37 9.30 8.06
C CYS A 166 -9.73 10.66 7.69
N ARG A 167 -8.42 10.79 7.75
CA ARG A 167 -7.67 11.99 7.39
C ARG A 167 -7.06 11.87 6.02
#